data_d94268b8a658871b9a20c4136ffa93b9
#
_entry.id   d94268b8a658871b9a20c4136ffa93b9
#
_cell.length_a   1.000
_cell.length_b   1.000
_cell.length_c   1.000
_cell.angle_alpha   90.00
_cell.angle_beta   90.00
_cell.angle_gamma   90.00
#
_symmetry.space_group_name_H-M   'P 1'
#
loop_
_entity.id
_entity.type
_entity.pdbx_description
1 polymer ?
#
loop_
_entity_poly.entity_id
_entity_poly.type
_entity_poly.pdbx_seq_one_letter_code
_entity_poly.pdbx_strand_id
1 'polypeptide(L)'
;MSDQYDHSFKAIHDHEIPWEEGVANELMTLPAGVKAKVLSHDKAMKRIDMKVQFPPGYVEPEHSHKSWHSIVVLKGRMCVAGKDLRPGDYVFGWDDLHGPYEYPDGCEVFVVFMGDGTEHEWNADKHDAHEKQWTPETDAAKVTEG
;
A
#
# COMPACT_ATOMS: atom_id res chain seq x y z
N MET A 1 7.92 22.57 13.81
CA MET A 1 7.66 22.08 14.29
C MET A 1 7.60 20.74 14.30
N SER A 2 7.39 20.29 15.16
CA SER A 2 7.60 18.93 15.29
C SER A 2 6.61 18.11 14.58
N ASP A 3 5.57 18.68 14.01
CA ASP A 3 4.68 17.82 13.30
C ASP A 3 5.25 17.36 12.01
N GLN A 4 6.43 17.74 11.61
CA GLN A 4 6.99 17.19 10.41
C GLN A 4 7.54 15.81 10.62
N TYR A 5 7.83 15.41 11.82
CA TYR A 5 8.24 14.06 12.10
C TYR A 5 7.95 13.73 13.54
N ASP A 6 7.70 12.50 13.80
CA ASP A 6 7.30 12.08 15.12
C ASP A 6 8.26 11.00 15.57
N HIS A 7 9.28 11.39 16.29
CA HIS A 7 10.27 10.44 16.80
C HIS A 7 9.95 9.98 18.20
N SER A 8 8.82 10.39 18.75
CA SER A 8 8.55 10.04 20.13
C SER A 8 8.09 8.60 20.24
N PHE A 9 8.34 8.03 21.39
CA PHE A 9 7.83 6.69 21.67
C PHE A 9 6.32 6.73 21.68
N LYS A 10 5.68 5.71 21.15
CA LYS A 10 4.23 5.65 21.20
C LYS A 10 3.77 4.20 21.30
N ALA A 11 2.65 4.01 21.94
CA ALA A 11 1.97 2.74 21.97
C ALA A 11 0.51 3.04 21.73
N ILE A 12 -0.12 2.30 20.84
CA ILE A 12 -1.45 2.63 20.37
C ILE A 12 -2.30 1.38 20.35
N HIS A 13 -3.53 1.49 20.81
CA HIS A 13 -4.48 0.39 20.60
C HIS A 13 -5.09 0.56 19.22
N ASP A 14 -5.26 -0.54 18.52
CA ASP A 14 -5.79 -0.51 17.17
C ASP A 14 -7.10 0.28 17.07
N HIS A 15 -7.97 0.11 18.06
CA HIS A 15 -9.29 0.75 17.99
C HIS A 15 -9.24 2.26 18.18
N GLU A 16 -8.08 2.79 18.58
CA GLU A 16 -7.97 4.23 18.76
C GLU A 16 -7.77 4.97 17.44
N ILE A 17 -7.48 4.26 16.37
CA ILE A 17 -7.24 4.90 15.08
C ILE A 17 -8.34 4.49 14.12
N PRO A 18 -9.08 5.44 13.56
CA PRO A 18 -10.15 5.08 12.65
C PRO A 18 -9.62 4.71 11.27
N TRP A 19 -10.38 3.91 10.55
CA TRP A 19 -10.08 3.66 9.15
C TRP A 19 -10.47 4.91 8.34
N GLU A 20 -9.60 5.30 7.41
CA GLU A 20 -9.86 6.46 6.57
C GLU A 20 -9.67 6.11 5.12
N GLU A 21 -10.47 6.72 4.25
CA GLU A 21 -10.29 6.56 2.82
C GLU A 21 -9.56 7.77 2.28
N GLY A 22 -8.99 7.64 1.10
CA GLY A 22 -8.37 8.78 0.45
C GLY A 22 -7.08 9.23 1.10
N VAL A 23 -6.40 8.33 1.79
CA VAL A 23 -5.15 8.69 2.46
C VAL A 23 -4.10 9.03 1.41
N ALA A 24 -3.49 10.20 1.56
CA ALA A 24 -2.47 10.65 0.62
C ALA A 24 -1.45 11.48 1.38
N ASN A 25 -0.20 11.32 1.04
CA ASN A 25 0.87 12.08 1.66
C ASN A 25 2.07 12.08 0.71
N GLU A 26 3.19 12.58 1.18
CA GLU A 26 4.36 12.74 0.33
C GLU A 26 4.96 11.41 -0.11
N LEU A 27 4.62 10.30 0.53
CA LEU A 27 5.19 9.01 0.18
C LEU A 27 4.28 8.16 -0.67
N MET A 28 2.99 8.34 -0.58
CA MET A 28 2.08 7.51 -1.36
C MET A 28 0.68 8.08 -1.38
N THR A 29 -0.12 7.59 -2.29
CA THR A 29 -1.53 7.93 -2.39
C THR A 29 -2.30 6.63 -2.58
N LEU A 30 -3.30 6.42 -1.75
CA LEU A 30 -4.11 5.23 -1.85
C LEU A 30 -5.34 5.51 -2.69
N PRO A 31 -5.73 4.58 -3.54
CA PRO A 31 -6.88 4.80 -4.41
C PRO A 31 -8.20 4.70 -3.66
N ALA A 32 -9.25 5.13 -4.32
CA ALA A 32 -10.58 5.08 -3.74
C ALA A 32 -10.95 3.64 -3.39
N GLY A 33 -11.65 3.47 -2.31
CA GLY A 33 -12.09 2.14 -1.87
C GLY A 33 -11.10 1.45 -0.96
N VAL A 34 -9.87 1.93 -0.90
CA VAL A 34 -8.86 1.36 -0.04
C VAL A 34 -8.77 2.21 1.21
N LYS A 35 -8.83 1.58 2.38
CA LYS A 35 -8.83 2.30 3.65
C LYS A 35 -7.52 2.06 4.37
N ALA A 36 -7.14 3.00 5.20
CA ALA A 36 -5.90 2.87 5.95
C ALA A 36 -6.02 3.46 7.34
N LYS A 37 -5.21 2.94 8.25
CA LYS A 37 -4.96 3.52 9.56
C LYS A 37 -3.49 3.87 9.56
N VAL A 38 -3.16 5.16 9.63
CA VAL A 38 -1.76 5.57 9.71
C VAL A 38 -1.35 5.48 11.16
N LEU A 39 -0.41 4.60 11.45
CA LEU A 39 0.04 4.35 12.81
C LEU A 39 1.18 5.27 13.16
N SER A 40 2.02 5.61 12.21
CA SER A 40 3.17 6.45 12.46
C SER A 40 3.62 7.06 11.15
N HIS A 41 4.00 8.31 11.17
CA HIS A 41 4.47 8.99 9.96
C HIS A 41 5.62 9.89 10.36
N ASP A 42 6.81 9.61 9.88
CA ASP A 42 8.01 10.35 10.21
C ASP A 42 8.57 10.93 8.92
N LYS A 43 8.39 12.20 8.71
CA LYS A 43 8.82 12.82 7.45
C LYS A 43 10.33 12.90 7.36
N ALA A 44 11.01 13.04 8.48
CA ALA A 44 12.47 13.11 8.44
C ALA A 44 13.06 11.79 8.00
N MET A 45 12.47 10.67 8.42
CA MET A 45 12.92 9.35 8.03
C MET A 45 12.25 8.89 6.75
N LYS A 46 11.29 9.63 6.24
CA LYS A 46 10.53 9.27 5.04
C LYS A 46 9.91 7.89 5.23
N ARG A 47 9.19 7.73 6.32
CA ARG A 47 8.64 6.43 6.70
C ARG A 47 7.21 6.56 7.18
N ILE A 48 6.36 5.65 6.74
CA ILE A 48 4.98 5.55 7.20
C ILE A 48 4.71 4.10 7.54
N ASP A 49 4.19 3.89 8.74
CA ASP A 49 3.70 2.56 9.14
C ASP A 49 2.19 2.65 9.16
N MET A 50 1.53 1.70 8.53
CA MET A 50 0.05 1.76 8.49
C MET A 50 -0.53 0.39 8.30
N LYS A 51 -1.82 0.27 8.59
CA LYS A 51 -2.61 -0.86 8.18
C LYS A 51 -3.41 -0.44 6.98
N VAL A 52 -3.55 -1.32 6.01
CA VAL A 52 -4.30 -1.03 4.79
C VAL A 52 -5.33 -2.13 4.59
N GLN A 53 -6.54 -1.75 4.19
CA GLN A 53 -7.61 -2.68 4.00
C GLN A 53 -8.08 -2.59 2.57
N PHE A 54 -8.01 -3.70 1.86
CA PHE A 54 -8.43 -3.80 0.47
C PHE A 54 -9.78 -4.50 0.40
N PRO A 55 -10.71 -4.00 -0.37
CA PRO A 55 -12.01 -4.65 -0.47
C PRO A 55 -11.95 -5.94 -1.28
N PRO A 56 -12.91 -6.84 -1.12
CA PRO A 56 -12.91 -8.07 -1.90
C PRO A 56 -12.97 -7.78 -3.40
N GLY A 57 -12.15 -8.50 -4.14
CA GLY A 57 -12.11 -8.35 -5.59
C GLY A 57 -11.21 -7.24 -6.08
N TYR A 58 -10.52 -6.56 -5.17
CA TYR A 58 -9.63 -5.48 -5.55
C TYR A 58 -8.42 -6.04 -6.29
N VAL A 59 -7.96 -5.33 -7.30
CA VAL A 59 -6.76 -5.70 -8.02
C VAL A 59 -5.91 -4.46 -8.20
N GLU A 60 -4.63 -4.58 -7.86
CA GLU A 60 -3.69 -3.51 -8.05
C GLU A 60 -2.75 -3.91 -9.20
N PRO A 61 -2.64 -3.10 -10.24
CA PRO A 61 -1.86 -3.49 -11.40
C PRO A 61 -0.37 -3.54 -11.12
N GLU A 62 0.34 -4.19 -12.00
CA GLU A 62 1.77 -4.25 -11.93
C GLU A 62 2.37 -2.85 -11.97
N HIS A 63 3.34 -2.58 -11.12
CA HIS A 63 3.92 -1.25 -11.03
C HIS A 63 5.31 -1.31 -10.39
N SER A 64 6.00 -0.19 -10.38
CA SER A 64 7.27 -0.06 -9.68
C SER A 64 7.35 1.32 -9.06
N HIS A 65 8.17 1.46 -8.04
CA HIS A 65 8.38 2.74 -7.37
C HIS A 65 9.72 2.71 -6.65
N LYS A 66 10.27 3.90 -6.36
CA LYS A 66 11.56 3.97 -5.71
C LYS A 66 11.49 3.76 -4.21
N SER A 67 10.42 4.17 -3.59
CA SER A 67 10.26 3.84 -2.18
C SER A 67 10.05 2.35 -2.05
N TRP A 68 10.37 1.79 -0.90
CA TRP A 68 10.16 0.35 -0.72
C TRP A 68 9.11 0.13 0.35
N HIS A 69 8.54 -1.06 0.34
CA HIS A 69 7.57 -1.40 1.35
C HIS A 69 7.75 -2.84 1.80
N SER A 70 7.51 -3.06 3.08
CA SER A 70 7.44 -4.39 3.65
C SER A 70 6.01 -4.60 4.07
N ILE A 71 5.41 -5.72 3.72
CA ILE A 71 4.00 -5.98 3.96
C ILE A 71 3.85 -7.34 4.63
N VAL A 72 3.05 -7.36 5.70
CA VAL A 72 2.66 -8.62 6.35
C VAL A 72 1.16 -8.73 6.24
N VAL A 73 0.65 -9.86 5.77
CA VAL A 73 -0.78 -10.09 5.68
C VAL A 73 -1.32 -10.32 7.09
N LEU A 74 -2.37 -9.63 7.46
CA LEU A 74 -3.00 -9.77 8.77
C LEU A 74 -4.32 -10.54 8.69
N LYS A 75 -5.10 -10.31 7.64
CA LYS A 75 -6.38 -10.95 7.45
C LYS A 75 -6.61 -11.14 5.98
N GLY A 76 -7.35 -12.13 5.62
CA GLY A 76 -7.76 -12.31 4.23
C GLY A 76 -6.66 -12.93 3.40
N ARG A 77 -6.50 -12.43 2.18
CA ARG A 77 -5.71 -13.15 1.22
C ARG A 77 -5.13 -12.21 0.19
N MET A 78 -3.87 -12.39 -0.14
CA MET A 78 -3.19 -11.58 -1.15
C MET A 78 -2.54 -12.54 -2.16
N CYS A 79 -2.90 -12.43 -3.42
CA CYS A 79 -2.31 -13.27 -4.46
C CYS A 79 -1.33 -12.42 -5.24
N VAL A 80 -0.06 -12.79 -5.23
CA VAL A 80 0.98 -12.03 -5.92
C VAL A 80 2.14 -12.97 -6.20
N ALA A 81 2.79 -12.76 -7.33
CA ALA A 81 3.97 -13.53 -7.72
C ALA A 81 3.70 -15.03 -7.70
N GLY A 82 2.49 -15.42 -8.07
CA GLY A 82 2.13 -16.83 -8.13
C GLY A 82 1.90 -17.47 -6.77
N LYS A 83 1.82 -16.68 -5.70
CA LYS A 83 1.61 -17.22 -4.37
C LYS A 83 0.31 -16.71 -3.79
N ASP A 84 -0.31 -17.54 -2.97
CA ASP A 84 -1.54 -17.22 -2.26
C ASP A 84 -1.13 -16.92 -0.83
N LEU A 85 -0.90 -15.65 -0.51
CA LEU A 85 -0.41 -15.28 0.81
C LEU A 85 -1.54 -15.16 1.80
N ARG A 86 -1.31 -15.66 2.99
CA ARG A 86 -2.30 -15.74 4.06
C ARG A 86 -1.76 -15.05 5.30
N PRO A 87 -2.56 -14.86 6.33
CA PRO A 87 -2.09 -14.16 7.53
C PRO A 87 -0.74 -14.68 8.02
N GLY A 88 0.18 -13.76 8.23
CA GLY A 88 1.53 -14.07 8.64
C GLY A 88 2.52 -14.07 7.49
N ASP A 89 2.04 -14.13 6.26
CA ASP A 89 2.96 -14.19 5.12
C ASP A 89 3.43 -12.79 4.76
N TYR A 90 4.50 -12.71 3.99
CA TYR A 90 5.26 -11.48 3.81
C TYR A 90 5.57 -11.22 2.35
N VAL A 91 5.57 -9.95 1.97
CA VAL A 91 6.05 -9.56 0.65
C VAL A 91 6.83 -8.25 0.77
N PHE A 92 7.87 -8.12 -0.01
CA PHE A 92 8.68 -6.92 -0.07
C PHE A 92 8.68 -6.39 -1.50
N GLY A 93 8.53 -5.10 -1.67
CA GLY A 93 8.58 -4.48 -2.99
C GLY A 93 9.46 -3.25 -2.97
N TRP A 94 10.17 -3.03 -4.05
CA TRP A 94 11.03 -1.88 -4.20
C TRP A 94 11.05 -1.53 -5.69
N ASP A 95 12.12 -1.05 -6.20
CA ASP A 95 12.24 -0.45 -7.52
C ASP A 95 12.04 -1.42 -8.68
N ASP A 96 11.82 -2.67 -8.43
CA ASP A 96 11.54 -3.63 -9.49
C ASP A 96 10.07 -3.64 -9.80
N LEU A 97 9.75 -4.02 -11.03
CA LEU A 97 8.35 -4.18 -11.41
C LEU A 97 7.75 -5.31 -10.61
N HIS A 98 6.65 -5.08 -9.96
CA HIS A 98 6.01 -6.09 -9.14
C HIS A 98 4.49 -5.97 -9.21
N GLY A 99 3.82 -7.07 -8.89
CA GLY A 99 2.38 -7.21 -9.04
C GLY A 99 2.07 -8.07 -10.24
N PRO A 100 0.83 -8.13 -10.68
CA PRO A 100 -0.32 -7.49 -10.05
C PRO A 100 -0.63 -8.15 -8.70
N TYR A 101 -1.32 -7.39 -7.85
CA TYR A 101 -1.77 -7.92 -6.58
C TYR A 101 -3.26 -8.11 -6.66
N GLU A 102 -3.76 -9.27 -6.25
CA GLU A 102 -5.18 -9.55 -6.26
C GLU A 102 -5.63 -9.88 -4.87
N TYR A 103 -6.81 -9.43 -4.50
CA TYR A 103 -7.35 -9.64 -3.17
C TYR A 103 -8.76 -10.23 -3.28
N PRO A 104 -8.87 -11.51 -3.68
CA PRO A 104 -10.18 -12.08 -4.02
C PRO A 104 -11.21 -11.98 -2.89
N ASP A 105 -10.75 -12.15 -1.65
CA ASP A 105 -11.66 -12.14 -0.51
C ASP A 105 -11.47 -10.91 0.34
N GLY A 106 -10.76 -9.91 -0.19
CA GLY A 106 -10.35 -8.77 0.62
C GLY A 106 -9.11 -9.11 1.42
N CYS A 107 -8.49 -8.11 2.01
CA CYS A 107 -7.23 -8.33 2.71
C CYS A 107 -6.94 -7.17 3.62
N GLU A 108 -6.36 -7.44 4.75
CA GLU A 108 -5.86 -6.40 5.63
C GLU A 108 -4.39 -6.67 5.85
N VAL A 109 -3.55 -5.66 5.69
CA VAL A 109 -2.11 -5.82 5.80
C VAL A 109 -1.54 -4.78 6.75
N PHE A 110 -0.37 -5.07 7.31
CA PHE A 110 0.46 -4.07 7.95
C PHE A 110 1.58 -3.76 6.97
N VAL A 111 1.81 -2.49 6.68
CA VAL A 111 2.85 -2.11 5.74
C VAL A 111 3.73 -1.03 6.33
N VAL A 112 5.03 -1.16 6.12
CA VAL A 112 6.01 -0.11 6.36
C VAL A 112 6.43 0.40 5.00
N PHE A 113 6.16 1.67 4.74
CA PHE A 113 6.51 2.27 3.48
C PHE A 113 7.63 3.24 3.79
N MET A 114 8.77 3.13 3.12
CA MET A 114 9.91 3.91 3.49
C MET A 114 10.74 4.28 2.28
N GLY A 115 11.44 5.39 2.36
CA GLY A 115 12.32 5.83 1.31
C GLY A 115 11.79 7.04 0.63
N ASP A 116 12.46 7.42 -0.47
CA ASP A 116 12.20 8.67 -1.03
C ASP A 116 11.19 8.58 -2.12
N GLY A 117 9.99 8.33 -1.75
CA GLY A 117 8.94 8.17 -2.72
C GLY A 117 8.66 9.41 -3.52
N THR A 118 9.08 10.56 -3.01
CA THR A 118 8.73 11.76 -3.72
C THR A 118 9.74 12.13 -4.74
N GLU A 119 10.94 11.57 -4.63
CA GLU A 119 11.86 11.91 -5.57
C GLU A 119 11.97 10.95 -6.57
N HIS A 120 11.16 10.08 -6.75
CA HIS A 120 11.36 9.08 -7.54
C HIS A 120 10.99 9.48 -8.77
N GLU A 121 11.67 8.94 -9.51
CA GLU A 121 11.38 8.84 -10.58
C GLU A 121 10.76 7.72 -10.71
N TRP A 122 9.95 7.29 -10.10
CA TRP A 122 9.25 6.18 -10.36
C TRP A 122 9.23 6.08 -11.80
N ASN A 123 9.44 5.28 -12.56
CA ASN A 123 9.15 5.10 -13.83
C ASN A 123 7.98 5.91 -14.03
N ALA A 124 8.18 7.12 -14.21
CA ALA A 124 7.16 8.10 -14.06
C ALA A 124 5.91 7.77 -14.85
N ASP A 125 6.09 7.24 -16.04
CA ASP A 125 4.93 6.94 -16.86
C ASP A 125 4.07 5.87 -16.26
N LYS A 126 4.67 4.82 -15.76
CA LYS A 126 3.88 3.74 -15.20
C LYS A 126 3.21 4.16 -13.92
N HIS A 127 3.92 4.92 -13.12
CA HIS A 127 3.35 5.35 -11.84
C HIS A 127 2.18 6.27 -12.07
N ASP A 128 2.34 7.22 -12.95
CA ASP A 128 1.26 8.14 -13.23
C ASP A 128 0.05 7.42 -13.80
N ALA A 129 0.27 6.48 -14.67
CA ALA A 129 -0.83 5.72 -15.24
C ALA A 129 -1.54 4.93 -14.15
N HIS A 130 -0.77 4.34 -13.26
CA HIS A 130 -1.35 3.58 -12.16
C HIS A 130 -2.22 4.48 -11.29
N GLU A 131 -1.68 5.61 -10.88
CA GLU A 131 -2.44 6.45 -9.97
C GLU A 131 -3.61 7.14 -10.62
N LYS A 132 -3.49 7.49 -11.88
CA LYS A 132 -4.54 8.25 -12.52
C LYS A 132 -5.63 7.39 -13.12
N GLN A 133 -5.30 6.18 -13.48
CA GLN A 133 -6.25 5.37 -14.23
C GLN A 133 -6.73 4.15 -13.49
N TRP A 134 -6.13 3.82 -12.37
CA TRP A 134 -6.49 2.60 -11.69
C TRP A 134 -7.84 2.72 -11.03
N THR A 135 -8.68 1.74 -11.24
CA THR A 135 -9.94 1.59 -10.51
C THR A 135 -10.15 0.12 -10.27
N PRO A 136 -10.89 -0.26 -9.26
CA PRO A 136 -11.15 -1.66 -9.01
C PRO A 136 -11.79 -2.35 -10.21
N GLU A 137 -12.69 -1.69 -10.89
CA GLU A 137 -13.34 -2.30 -12.02
C GLU A 137 -12.38 -2.52 -13.17
N THR A 138 -11.50 -1.56 -13.44
CA THR A 138 -10.55 -1.69 -14.51
C THR A 138 -9.63 -2.87 -14.27
N ASP A 139 -9.17 -3.01 -13.03
CA ASP A 139 -8.24 -4.08 -12.74
C ASP A 139 -8.92 -5.43 -12.69
N ALA A 140 -10.15 -5.48 -12.24
CA ALA A 140 -10.90 -6.72 -12.26
C ALA A 140 -11.08 -7.21 -13.69
N ALA A 141 -11.29 -6.29 -14.63
CA ALA A 141 -11.42 -6.68 -16.03
C ALA A 141 -10.11 -7.25 -16.56
N LYS A 142 -8.97 -6.66 -16.15
CA LYS A 142 -7.70 -7.18 -16.58
C LYS A 142 -7.46 -8.59 -16.07
N VAL A 143 -7.85 -8.83 -14.84
CA VAL A 143 -7.67 -10.15 -14.27
C VAL A 143 -8.49 -11.18 -15.01
N THR A 144 -9.72 -10.84 -15.35
CA THR A 144 -10.55 -11.80 -16.05
C THR A 144 -10.09 -12.04 -17.46
N GLU A 145 -9.40 -11.10 -18.06
CA GLU A 145 -8.91 -11.31 -19.41
C GLU A 145 -7.63 -12.10 -19.41
N GLY A 146 -6.89 -12.05 -18.35
CA GLY A 146 -5.64 -12.74 -18.27
C GLY A 146 -5.79 -14.16 -17.90
#